data_bd1270d4c07f191e963d915aec99e4a3
#
_entry.id   bd1270d4c07f191e963d915aec99e4a3
#
_cell.length_a   1.000
_cell.length_b   1.000
_cell.length_c   1.000
_cell.angle_alpha   90.00
_cell.angle_beta   90.00
_cell.angle_gamma   90.00
#
_symmetry.space_group_name_H-M   'P 1'
#
loop_
_entity.id
_entity.type
_entity.pdbx_description
1 polymer ?
#
loop_
_entity_poly.entity_id
_entity_poly.type
_entity_poly.pdbx_seq_one_letter_code
_entity_poly.pdbx_strand_id
1 'polypeptide(L)'
;VGGIVGWVNGFFVAKFQLHPFIVTLATQLIVYGLLLMYIMINGNNGQPLSGLDQHFNDVVKGSVISFNAGGARIAIPNYVWLAALIVVIMWFIWNKTTFGKNMFAVGSNPEAAKVSGVNVMKTTILVHTLAGAMYGLTGFIESSRIGSNTANTGLNYECDAIAACVIGGVSFVGGTGKISGVVLGVFLLRIIFVALNFLSINMNMQYVIKGLIILVACAIDMRKYLVRK
;
A
#
# COMPACT_ATOMS: atom_id res chain seq x y z
N VAL A 1 14.85 -5.58 2.34
CA VAL A 1 14.54 -5.88 0.93
C VAL A 1 13.62 -4.81 0.34
N GLY A 2 12.38 -4.60 0.86
CA GLY A 2 11.41 -3.66 0.28
C GLY A 2 11.96 -2.26 0.05
N GLY A 3 12.66 -1.67 1.01
CA GLY A 3 13.26 -0.34 0.86
C GLY A 3 14.32 -0.26 -0.24
N ILE A 4 15.09 -1.34 -0.45
CA ILE A 4 16.10 -1.41 -1.54
C ILE A 4 15.39 -1.43 -2.90
N VAL A 5 14.34 -2.24 -3.04
CA VAL A 5 13.53 -2.28 -4.26
C VAL A 5 12.89 -0.93 -4.54
N GLY A 6 12.35 -0.26 -3.50
CA GLY A 6 11.82 1.09 -3.60
C GLY A 6 12.87 2.12 -4.03
N TRP A 7 14.08 2.02 -3.49
CA TRP A 7 15.20 2.89 -3.88
C TRP A 7 15.56 2.72 -5.37
N VAL A 8 15.65 1.46 -5.84
CA VAL A 8 15.89 1.15 -7.26
C VAL A 8 14.80 1.76 -8.13
N ASN A 9 13.53 1.57 -7.78
CA ASN A 9 12.40 2.18 -8.51
C ASN A 9 12.53 3.70 -8.56
N GLY A 10 12.80 4.33 -7.42
CA GLY A 10 12.96 5.77 -7.32
C GLY A 10 14.13 6.30 -8.15
N PHE A 11 15.23 5.55 -8.22
CA PHE A 11 16.38 5.89 -9.03
C PHE A 11 16.03 5.90 -10.53
N PHE A 12 15.36 4.84 -11.03
CA PHE A 12 14.96 4.76 -12.44
C PHE A 12 13.95 5.86 -12.81
N VAL A 13 12.95 6.08 -11.97
CA VAL A 13 11.95 7.14 -12.18
C VAL A 13 12.63 8.52 -12.20
N ALA A 14 13.50 8.81 -11.22
CA ALA A 14 14.07 10.14 -11.06
C ALA A 14 15.17 10.45 -12.08
N LYS A 15 16.02 9.47 -12.43
CA LYS A 15 17.15 9.66 -13.33
C LYS A 15 16.74 9.66 -14.79
N PHE A 16 15.88 8.72 -15.19
CA PHE A 16 15.46 8.52 -16.58
C PHE A 16 14.11 9.16 -16.90
N GLN A 17 13.47 9.82 -15.92
CA GLN A 17 12.14 10.43 -16.06
C GLN A 17 11.08 9.47 -16.59
N LEU A 18 11.21 8.19 -16.25
CA LEU A 18 10.27 7.15 -16.63
C LEU A 18 8.96 7.33 -15.85
N HIS A 19 7.85 6.92 -16.46
CA HIS A 19 6.57 6.95 -15.78
C HIS A 19 6.59 5.97 -14.59
N PRO A 20 6.28 6.42 -13.36
CA PRO A 20 6.39 5.61 -12.15
C PRO A 20 5.65 4.27 -12.23
N PHE A 21 4.47 4.26 -12.83
CA PHE A 21 3.64 3.06 -12.99
C PHE A 21 4.34 1.97 -13.80
N ILE A 22 5.03 2.35 -14.90
CA ILE A 22 5.75 1.39 -15.76
C ILE A 22 6.92 0.76 -15.00
N VAL A 23 7.69 1.58 -14.27
CA VAL A 23 8.85 1.11 -13.49
C VAL A 23 8.41 0.16 -12.39
N THR A 24 7.36 0.51 -11.65
CA THR A 24 6.85 -0.33 -10.56
C THR A 24 6.23 -1.63 -11.04
N LEU A 25 5.52 -1.63 -12.18
CA LEU A 25 5.02 -2.86 -12.82
C LEU A 25 6.15 -3.79 -13.26
N ALA A 26 7.19 -3.24 -13.91
CA ALA A 26 8.34 -4.03 -14.33
C ALA A 26 9.03 -4.68 -13.12
N THR A 27 9.23 -3.90 -12.06
CA THR A 27 9.86 -4.40 -10.82
C THR A 27 8.97 -5.44 -10.11
N GLN A 28 7.66 -5.26 -10.12
CA GLN A 28 6.72 -6.25 -9.59
C GLN A 28 6.90 -7.60 -10.28
N LEU A 29 6.97 -7.63 -11.62
CA LEU A 29 7.19 -8.86 -12.39
C LEU A 29 8.55 -9.49 -12.09
N ILE A 30 9.61 -8.68 -11.98
CA ILE A 30 10.95 -9.17 -11.64
C ILE A 30 10.94 -9.82 -10.25
N VAL A 31 10.41 -9.13 -9.24
CA VAL A 31 10.38 -9.63 -7.85
C VAL A 31 9.50 -10.87 -7.76
N TYR A 32 8.36 -10.90 -8.46
CA TYR A 32 7.50 -12.08 -8.52
C TYR A 32 8.20 -13.29 -9.15
N GLY A 33 8.90 -13.08 -10.26
CA GLY A 33 9.70 -14.12 -10.90
C GLY A 33 10.81 -14.67 -10.00
N LEU A 34 11.53 -13.77 -9.29
CA LEU A 34 12.54 -14.17 -8.31
C LEU A 34 11.95 -14.96 -7.14
N LEU A 35 10.76 -14.57 -6.66
CA LEU A 35 10.03 -15.30 -5.63
C LEU A 35 9.68 -16.72 -6.08
N LEU A 36 9.18 -16.89 -7.31
CA LEU A 36 8.86 -18.21 -7.86
C LEU A 36 10.10 -19.07 -7.98
N MET A 37 11.22 -18.51 -8.47
CA MET A 37 12.51 -19.23 -8.54
C MET A 37 12.97 -19.65 -7.13
N TYR A 38 12.88 -18.76 -6.15
CA TYR A 38 13.26 -19.07 -4.77
C TYR A 38 12.46 -20.24 -4.18
N ILE A 39 11.15 -20.27 -4.42
CA ILE A 39 10.27 -21.36 -3.93
C ILE A 39 10.61 -22.68 -4.61
N MET A 40 10.97 -22.66 -5.91
CA MET A 40 11.35 -23.87 -6.65
C MET A 40 12.72 -24.45 -6.21
N ILE A 41 13.72 -23.59 -6.01
CA ILE A 41 15.09 -24.01 -5.63
C ILE A 41 15.11 -24.66 -4.24
N ASN A 42 14.29 -24.21 -3.31
CA ASN A 42 14.25 -24.74 -1.95
C ASN A 42 13.46 -26.06 -1.80
N GLY A 43 13.13 -26.73 -2.91
CA GLY A 43 12.47 -28.05 -2.91
C GLY A 43 11.00 -28.02 -2.45
N ASN A 44 10.42 -26.85 -2.25
CA ASN A 44 9.03 -26.71 -1.81
C ASN A 44 8.01 -26.95 -2.93
N ASN A 45 8.43 -27.20 -4.18
CA ASN A 45 7.56 -27.53 -5.31
C ASN A 45 6.30 -26.68 -5.42
N GLY A 46 6.38 -25.38 -5.09
CA GLY A 46 5.25 -24.47 -5.10
C GLY A 46 4.29 -24.60 -3.92
N GLN A 47 4.62 -25.44 -2.93
CA GLN A 47 3.81 -25.58 -1.73
C GLN A 47 3.82 -24.31 -0.87
N PRO A 48 2.73 -24.03 -0.13
CA PRO A 48 2.68 -22.91 0.79
C PRO A 48 3.79 -23.00 1.84
N LEU A 49 4.47 -21.89 2.08
CA LEU A 49 5.40 -21.76 3.21
C LEU A 49 4.58 -21.58 4.49
N SER A 50 4.57 -22.60 5.32
CA SER A 50 3.89 -22.65 6.62
C SER A 50 4.91 -22.94 7.74
N GLY A 51 4.47 -22.84 8.99
CA GLY A 51 5.34 -23.13 10.15
C GLY A 51 6.29 -22.00 10.49
N LEU A 52 5.84 -20.76 10.33
CA LEU A 52 6.58 -19.57 10.75
C LEU A 52 6.86 -19.63 12.26
N ASP A 53 8.02 -19.12 12.67
CA ASP A 53 8.45 -19.08 14.08
C ASP A 53 7.35 -18.51 14.98
N GLN A 54 7.18 -19.14 16.16
CA GLN A 54 6.14 -18.76 17.11
C GLN A 54 6.36 -17.34 17.63
N HIS A 55 7.60 -16.94 17.88
CA HIS A 55 7.91 -15.57 18.29
C HIS A 55 7.51 -14.54 17.25
N PHE A 56 7.70 -14.84 15.97
CA PHE A 56 7.25 -13.99 14.88
C PHE A 56 5.71 -13.84 14.85
N ASN A 57 5.00 -14.95 15.06
CA ASN A 57 3.54 -14.94 15.12
C ASN A 57 3.02 -14.17 16.34
N ASP A 58 3.67 -14.32 17.50
CA ASP A 58 3.27 -13.67 18.74
C ASP A 58 3.43 -12.14 18.67
N VAL A 59 4.48 -11.65 18.00
CA VAL A 59 4.67 -10.21 17.80
C VAL A 59 3.50 -9.59 17.03
N VAL A 60 2.97 -10.27 16.02
CA VAL A 60 1.93 -9.74 15.13
C VAL A 60 0.51 -10.12 15.58
N LYS A 61 0.30 -11.39 15.92
CA LYS A 61 -1.02 -11.93 16.33
C LYS A 61 -1.29 -11.82 17.82
N GLY A 62 -0.25 -11.67 18.66
CA GLY A 62 -0.40 -11.47 20.09
C GLY A 62 -1.38 -10.34 20.40
N SER A 63 -1.98 -10.36 21.56
CA SER A 63 -2.87 -9.28 22.02
C SER A 63 -2.34 -8.67 23.30
N VAL A 64 -1.97 -7.40 23.25
CA VAL A 64 -1.59 -6.63 24.44
C VAL A 64 -2.81 -6.20 25.23
N ILE A 65 -3.91 -5.90 24.54
CA ILE A 65 -5.14 -5.42 25.16
C ILE A 65 -6.25 -6.43 24.93
N SER A 66 -6.78 -6.97 26.03
CA SER A 66 -7.98 -7.82 26.00
C SER A 66 -9.01 -7.29 26.99
N PHE A 67 -10.25 -7.18 26.54
CA PHE A 67 -11.38 -6.76 27.34
C PHE A 67 -12.34 -7.94 27.55
N ASN A 68 -12.87 -8.07 28.75
CA ASN A 68 -13.97 -8.98 29.01
C ASN A 68 -15.28 -8.20 28.91
N ALA A 69 -16.04 -8.39 27.85
CA ALA A 69 -17.34 -7.78 27.64
C ALA A 69 -18.41 -8.88 27.57
N GLY A 70 -19.35 -8.89 28.51
CA GLY A 70 -20.51 -9.80 28.47
C GLY A 70 -20.19 -11.30 28.42
N GLY A 71 -19.08 -11.73 29.06
CA GLY A 71 -18.66 -13.15 29.07
C GLY A 71 -17.81 -13.58 27.85
N ALA A 72 -17.60 -12.70 26.88
CA ALA A 72 -16.69 -12.94 25.76
C ALA A 72 -15.38 -12.18 25.95
N ARG A 73 -14.24 -12.84 25.73
CA ARG A 73 -12.92 -12.21 25.75
C ARG A 73 -12.63 -11.63 24.37
N ILE A 74 -12.72 -10.30 24.25
CA ILE A 74 -12.37 -9.58 23.01
C ILE A 74 -10.89 -9.18 23.12
N ALA A 75 -10.05 -9.80 22.31
CA ALA A 75 -8.64 -9.49 22.22
C ALA A 75 -8.36 -8.69 20.94
N ILE A 76 -7.70 -7.54 21.06
CA ILE A 76 -7.29 -6.74 19.89
C ILE A 76 -5.88 -7.19 19.49
N PRO A 77 -5.71 -7.75 18.28
CA PRO A 77 -4.40 -8.23 17.83
C PRO A 77 -3.41 -7.08 17.66
N ASN A 78 -2.12 -7.37 17.86
CA ASN A 78 -1.04 -6.38 17.82
C ASN A 78 -0.93 -5.70 16.43
N TYR A 79 -1.26 -6.38 15.34
CA TYR A 79 -1.21 -5.77 14.01
C TYR A 79 -2.13 -4.55 13.86
N VAL A 80 -3.21 -4.45 14.65
CA VAL A 80 -4.10 -3.27 14.66
C VAL A 80 -3.37 -2.06 15.24
N TRP A 81 -2.64 -2.26 16.34
CA TRP A 81 -1.84 -1.22 16.98
C TRP A 81 -0.64 -0.81 16.09
N LEU A 82 -0.01 -1.79 15.44
CA LEU A 82 1.06 -1.52 14.48
C LEU A 82 0.54 -0.68 13.32
N ALA A 83 -0.63 -1.01 12.77
CA ALA A 83 -1.25 -0.21 11.71
C ALA A 83 -1.57 1.22 12.18
N ALA A 84 -2.15 1.38 13.38
CA ALA A 84 -2.43 2.69 13.95
C ALA A 84 -1.14 3.52 14.15
N LEU A 85 -0.08 2.90 14.66
CA LEU A 85 1.22 3.54 14.83
C LEU A 85 1.79 4.01 13.48
N ILE A 86 1.74 3.18 12.45
CA ILE A 86 2.19 3.54 11.09
C ILE A 86 1.40 4.72 10.55
N VAL A 87 0.08 4.72 10.73
CA VAL A 87 -0.78 5.85 10.30
C VAL A 87 -0.36 7.15 10.98
N VAL A 88 -0.08 7.12 12.29
CA VAL A 88 0.38 8.30 13.05
C VAL A 88 1.74 8.78 12.55
N ILE A 89 2.70 7.85 12.35
CA ILE A 89 4.03 8.16 11.82
C ILE A 89 3.91 8.80 10.43
N MET A 90 3.11 8.21 9.52
CA MET A 90 2.91 8.75 8.18
C MET A 90 2.19 10.09 8.20
N TRP A 91 1.21 10.26 9.09
CA TRP A 91 0.56 11.56 9.29
C TRP A 91 1.56 12.64 9.72
N PHE A 92 2.47 12.32 10.65
CA PHE A 92 3.52 13.23 11.09
C PHE A 92 4.49 13.57 9.94
N ILE A 93 5.00 12.57 9.22
CA ILE A 93 5.89 12.76 8.08
C ILE A 93 5.23 13.65 7.03
N TRP A 94 3.97 13.39 6.70
CA TRP A 94 3.21 14.07 5.66
C TRP A 94 2.95 15.54 5.99
N ASN A 95 2.52 15.81 7.23
CA ASN A 95 2.02 17.14 7.60
C ASN A 95 3.04 18.01 8.35
N LYS A 96 4.04 17.40 8.99
CA LYS A 96 4.93 18.13 9.92
C LYS A 96 6.37 18.20 9.47
N THR A 97 6.77 17.51 8.38
CA THR A 97 8.15 17.51 7.91
C THR A 97 8.33 18.31 6.62
N THR A 98 9.55 18.79 6.38
CA THR A 98 9.96 19.40 5.11
C THR A 98 9.88 18.39 3.95
N PHE A 99 10.13 17.11 4.24
CA PHE A 99 10.00 16.04 3.27
C PHE A 99 8.56 15.92 2.74
N GLY A 100 7.55 15.95 3.63
CA GLY A 100 6.14 15.95 3.24
C GLY A 100 5.78 17.14 2.36
N LYS A 101 6.22 18.34 2.72
CA LYS A 101 6.02 19.55 1.90
C LYS A 101 6.65 19.42 0.51
N ASN A 102 7.87 18.89 0.44
CA ASN A 102 8.58 18.68 -0.83
C ASN A 102 7.85 17.65 -1.71
N MET A 103 7.28 16.58 -1.11
CA MET A 103 6.47 15.60 -1.85
C MET A 103 5.27 16.25 -2.53
N PHE A 104 4.52 17.09 -1.82
CA PHE A 104 3.38 17.81 -2.39
C PHE A 104 3.83 18.79 -3.48
N ALA A 105 4.91 19.53 -3.27
CA ALA A 105 5.44 20.45 -4.25
C ALA A 105 5.85 19.73 -5.55
N VAL A 106 6.62 18.65 -5.44
CA VAL A 106 7.05 17.85 -6.59
C VAL A 106 5.84 17.17 -7.27
N GLY A 107 4.86 16.68 -6.48
CA GLY A 107 3.65 16.07 -7.02
C GLY A 107 2.72 17.04 -7.73
N SER A 108 2.72 18.33 -7.32
CA SER A 108 1.90 19.37 -7.96
C SER A 108 2.52 19.86 -9.27
N ASN A 109 3.79 20.22 -9.22
CA ASN A 109 4.54 20.68 -10.40
C ASN A 109 6.05 20.52 -10.14
N PRO A 110 6.69 19.51 -10.76
CA PRO A 110 8.13 19.26 -10.58
C PRO A 110 9.02 20.44 -11.03
N GLU A 111 8.65 21.13 -12.10
CA GLU A 111 9.41 22.26 -12.62
C GLU A 111 9.37 23.44 -11.63
N ALA A 112 8.19 23.80 -11.14
CA ALA A 112 8.03 24.84 -10.14
C ALA A 112 8.75 24.49 -8.83
N ALA A 113 8.69 23.24 -8.40
CA ALA A 113 9.40 22.76 -7.22
C ALA A 113 10.93 22.91 -7.38
N LYS A 114 11.46 22.58 -8.56
CA LYS A 114 12.89 22.74 -8.88
C LYS A 114 13.33 24.18 -8.82
N VAL A 115 12.56 25.11 -9.41
CA VAL A 115 12.85 26.56 -9.35
C VAL A 115 12.80 27.08 -7.91
N SER A 116 11.94 26.51 -7.07
CA SER A 116 11.85 26.84 -5.64
C SER A 116 12.96 26.21 -4.77
N GLY A 117 13.97 25.57 -5.40
CA GLY A 117 15.11 24.98 -4.69
C GLY A 117 14.89 23.57 -4.15
N VAL A 118 13.75 22.92 -4.46
CA VAL A 118 13.50 21.54 -4.06
C VAL A 118 14.27 20.59 -4.97
N ASN A 119 15.05 19.69 -4.37
CA ASN A 119 15.72 18.63 -5.12
C ASN A 119 14.72 17.54 -5.52
N VAL A 120 14.16 17.66 -6.73
CA VAL A 120 13.15 16.73 -7.27
C VAL A 120 13.67 15.30 -7.31
N MET A 121 14.89 15.07 -7.78
CA MET A 121 15.48 13.74 -7.88
C MET A 121 15.56 13.06 -6.50
N LYS A 122 16.13 13.76 -5.51
CA LYS A 122 16.25 13.23 -4.15
C LYS A 122 14.90 12.96 -3.52
N THR A 123 13.93 13.86 -3.70
CA THR A 123 12.58 13.71 -3.17
C THR A 123 11.90 12.49 -3.78
N THR A 124 11.97 12.30 -5.10
CA THR A 124 11.38 11.15 -5.80
C THR A 124 11.98 9.82 -5.32
N ILE A 125 13.32 9.74 -5.20
CA ILE A 125 13.99 8.53 -4.69
C ILE A 125 13.54 8.21 -3.27
N LEU A 126 13.50 9.22 -2.37
CA LEU A 126 13.09 9.01 -0.99
C LEU A 126 11.63 8.57 -0.87
N VAL A 127 10.72 9.12 -1.69
CA VAL A 127 9.30 8.70 -1.72
C VAL A 127 9.17 7.22 -2.07
N HIS A 128 9.84 6.79 -3.14
CA HIS A 128 9.79 5.38 -3.55
C HIS A 128 10.47 4.45 -2.53
N THR A 129 11.57 4.90 -1.92
CA THR A 129 12.25 4.15 -0.86
C THR A 129 11.35 3.97 0.35
N LEU A 130 10.67 5.03 0.78
CA LEU A 130 9.71 4.97 1.89
C LEU A 130 8.53 4.06 1.55
N ALA A 131 7.97 4.17 0.35
CA ALA A 131 6.90 3.30 -0.12
C ALA A 131 7.34 1.83 -0.11
N GLY A 132 8.53 1.52 -0.65
CA GLY A 132 9.09 0.17 -0.63
C GLY A 132 9.31 -0.37 0.79
N ALA A 133 9.77 0.46 1.73
CA ALA A 133 9.88 0.09 3.14
C ALA A 133 8.51 -0.26 3.74
N MET A 134 7.46 0.52 3.43
CA MET A 134 6.09 0.24 3.87
C MET A 134 5.54 -1.05 3.27
N TYR A 135 5.83 -1.35 2.01
CA TYR A 135 5.44 -2.63 1.38
C TYR A 135 6.12 -3.82 2.07
N GLY A 136 7.41 -3.71 2.38
CA GLY A 136 8.12 -4.74 3.13
C GLY A 136 7.53 -4.97 4.52
N LEU A 137 7.13 -3.91 5.21
CA LEU A 137 6.50 -3.95 6.52
C LEU A 137 5.10 -4.57 6.45
N THR A 138 4.32 -4.22 5.42
CA THR A 138 3.01 -4.83 5.15
C THR A 138 3.14 -6.33 4.88
N GLY A 139 4.13 -6.73 4.05
CA GLY A 139 4.41 -8.15 3.79
C GLY A 139 4.79 -8.92 5.07
N PHE A 140 5.56 -8.31 5.96
CA PHE A 140 5.90 -8.88 7.27
C PHE A 140 4.65 -9.12 8.12
N ILE A 141 3.78 -8.12 8.26
CA ILE A 141 2.54 -8.23 9.06
C ILE A 141 1.58 -9.24 8.44
N GLU A 142 1.39 -9.19 7.12
CA GLU A 142 0.44 -10.04 6.42
C GLU A 142 0.87 -11.51 6.40
N SER A 143 2.16 -11.79 6.25
CA SER A 143 2.69 -13.16 6.29
C SER A 143 2.43 -13.83 7.65
N SER A 144 2.60 -13.11 8.74
CA SER A 144 2.23 -13.61 10.07
C SER A 144 0.72 -13.75 10.21
N ARG A 145 -0.06 -12.76 9.76
CA ARG A 145 -1.53 -12.75 9.88
C ARG A 145 -2.17 -13.96 9.21
N ILE A 146 -1.71 -14.32 8.01
CA ILE A 146 -2.20 -15.48 7.26
C ILE A 146 -1.64 -16.79 7.83
N GLY A 147 -0.34 -16.79 8.20
CA GLY A 147 0.35 -17.95 8.77
C GLY A 147 0.76 -19.03 7.76
N SER A 148 0.27 -18.96 6.53
CA SER A 148 0.63 -19.83 5.41
C SER A 148 0.71 -18.99 4.14
N ASN A 149 1.91 -18.83 3.58
CA ASN A 149 2.16 -17.92 2.47
C ASN A 149 2.40 -18.69 1.17
N THR A 150 1.70 -18.28 0.12
CA THR A 150 1.88 -18.77 -1.25
C THR A 150 2.50 -17.67 -2.11
N ALA A 151 2.95 -18.01 -3.31
CA ALA A 151 3.41 -17.02 -4.29
C ALA A 151 2.32 -15.99 -4.65
N ASN A 152 1.06 -16.35 -4.53
CA ASN A 152 -0.09 -15.49 -4.84
C ASN A 152 -0.57 -14.67 -3.63
N THR A 153 0.06 -14.80 -2.46
CA THR A 153 -0.29 -13.99 -1.28
C THR A 153 -0.03 -12.52 -1.58
N GLY A 154 -1.05 -11.69 -1.43
CA GLY A 154 -0.97 -10.25 -1.74
C GLY A 154 -1.21 -9.88 -3.20
N LEU A 155 -1.53 -10.82 -4.08
CA LEU A 155 -1.86 -10.51 -5.47
C LEU A 155 -3.08 -9.59 -5.55
N ASN A 156 -2.99 -8.54 -6.37
CA ASN A 156 -3.99 -7.48 -6.55
C ASN A 156 -4.23 -6.55 -5.33
N TYR A 157 -3.38 -6.61 -4.29
CA TYR A 157 -3.46 -5.66 -3.17
C TYR A 157 -3.15 -4.23 -3.61
N GLU A 158 -2.35 -4.06 -4.67
CA GLU A 158 -2.09 -2.77 -5.30
C GLU A 158 -3.38 -2.12 -5.81
N CYS A 159 -4.28 -2.90 -6.40
CA CYS A 159 -5.58 -2.40 -6.86
C CYS A 159 -6.45 -1.93 -5.68
N ASP A 160 -6.47 -2.67 -4.58
CA ASP A 160 -7.20 -2.29 -3.37
C ASP A 160 -6.64 -1.00 -2.76
N ALA A 161 -5.31 -0.88 -2.70
CA ALA A 161 -4.65 0.31 -2.19
C ALA A 161 -4.92 1.54 -3.05
N ILE A 162 -4.84 1.41 -4.38
CA ILE A 162 -5.18 2.48 -5.32
C ILE A 162 -6.63 2.91 -5.14
N ALA A 163 -7.58 1.96 -5.13
CA ALA A 163 -8.99 2.25 -4.94
C ALA A 163 -9.23 3.00 -3.63
N ALA A 164 -8.66 2.52 -2.52
CA ALA A 164 -8.80 3.16 -1.21
C ALA A 164 -8.23 4.58 -1.19
N CYS A 165 -7.07 4.80 -1.81
CA CYS A 165 -6.46 6.13 -1.90
C CYS A 165 -7.31 7.10 -2.70
N VAL A 166 -7.84 6.69 -3.87
CA VAL A 166 -8.65 7.55 -4.73
C VAL A 166 -10.00 7.86 -4.08
N ILE A 167 -10.68 6.86 -3.49
CA ILE A 167 -11.90 7.06 -2.69
C ILE A 167 -11.61 8.01 -1.52
N GLY A 168 -10.44 7.90 -0.89
CA GLY A 168 -9.95 8.77 0.17
C GLY A 168 -9.57 10.18 -0.27
N GLY A 169 -9.68 10.50 -1.57
CA GLY A 169 -9.42 11.83 -2.12
C GLY A 169 -7.94 12.14 -2.39
N VAL A 170 -7.10 11.13 -2.55
CA VAL A 170 -5.73 11.29 -3.08
C VAL A 170 -5.83 11.41 -4.59
N SER A 171 -5.23 12.48 -5.14
CA SER A 171 -5.26 12.70 -6.58
C SER A 171 -4.31 11.77 -7.33
N PHE A 172 -4.78 11.25 -8.44
CA PHE A 172 -3.98 10.46 -9.37
C PHE A 172 -2.95 11.32 -10.13
N VAL A 173 -3.26 12.60 -10.32
CA VAL A 173 -2.36 13.56 -10.97
C VAL A 173 -1.23 13.98 -10.03
N GLY A 174 -1.43 13.87 -8.72
CA GLY A 174 -0.47 14.22 -7.69
C GLY A 174 -0.77 15.55 -6.99
N GLY A 175 0.09 15.92 -6.05
CA GLY A 175 0.06 17.19 -5.33
C GLY A 175 -1.04 17.36 -4.29
N THR A 176 -1.99 16.45 -4.20
CA THR A 176 -3.09 16.52 -3.21
C THR A 176 -3.42 15.18 -2.58
N GLY A 177 -3.73 15.19 -1.29
CA GLY A 177 -4.10 14.01 -0.52
C GLY A 177 -3.99 14.26 0.98
N LYS A 178 -4.76 13.52 1.77
CA LYS A 178 -4.73 13.57 3.23
C LYS A 178 -4.70 12.16 3.79
N ILE A 179 -3.87 11.92 4.80
CA ILE A 179 -3.81 10.60 5.48
C ILE A 179 -5.16 10.20 6.07
N SER A 180 -5.88 11.13 6.69
CA SER A 180 -7.23 10.86 7.20
C SER A 180 -8.20 10.43 6.09
N GLY A 181 -8.09 11.01 4.90
CA GLY A 181 -8.86 10.59 3.73
C GLY A 181 -8.54 9.16 3.32
N VAL A 182 -7.25 8.81 3.25
CA VAL A 182 -6.80 7.42 2.93
C VAL A 182 -7.37 6.43 3.95
N VAL A 183 -7.30 6.73 5.25
CA VAL A 183 -7.85 5.87 6.30
C VAL A 183 -9.36 5.66 6.09
N LEU A 184 -10.11 6.72 5.84
CA LEU A 184 -11.55 6.63 5.54
C LEU A 184 -11.81 5.81 4.26
N GLY A 185 -11.02 6.02 3.21
CA GLY A 185 -11.12 5.26 1.97
C GLY A 185 -10.91 3.76 2.16
N VAL A 186 -9.92 3.36 2.98
CA VAL A 186 -9.68 1.96 3.35
C VAL A 186 -10.88 1.36 4.09
N PHE A 187 -11.44 2.08 5.07
CA PHE A 187 -12.62 1.62 5.80
C PHE A 187 -13.84 1.47 4.88
N LEU A 188 -14.12 2.46 4.03
CA LEU A 188 -15.22 2.41 3.08
C LEU A 188 -15.09 1.23 2.12
N LEU A 189 -13.91 1.05 1.52
CA LEU A 189 -13.65 -0.06 0.62
C LEU A 189 -13.84 -1.40 1.34
N ARG A 190 -13.36 -1.51 2.57
CA ARG A 190 -13.49 -2.75 3.36
C ARG A 190 -14.94 -3.05 3.71
N ILE A 191 -15.73 -2.04 4.07
CA ILE A 191 -17.16 -2.19 4.33
C ILE A 191 -17.88 -2.71 3.08
N ILE A 192 -17.57 -2.16 1.89
CA ILE A 192 -18.16 -2.61 0.63
C ILE A 192 -17.86 -4.11 0.41
N PHE A 193 -16.60 -4.56 0.55
CA PHE A 193 -16.26 -5.97 0.34
C PHE A 193 -16.86 -6.89 1.39
N VAL A 194 -16.96 -6.46 2.64
CA VAL A 194 -17.65 -7.22 3.69
C VAL A 194 -19.13 -7.36 3.35
N ALA A 195 -19.78 -6.29 2.90
CA ALA A 195 -21.18 -6.34 2.49
C ALA A 195 -21.41 -7.28 1.29
N LEU A 196 -20.51 -7.25 0.28
CA LEU A 196 -20.58 -8.15 -0.86
C LEU A 196 -20.45 -9.64 -0.45
N ASN A 197 -19.59 -9.92 0.53
CA ASN A 197 -19.47 -11.27 1.09
C ASN A 197 -20.73 -11.70 1.83
N PHE A 198 -21.36 -10.83 2.62
CA PHE A 198 -22.63 -11.12 3.29
C PHE A 198 -23.76 -11.39 2.30
N LEU A 199 -23.75 -10.70 1.15
CA LEU A 199 -24.70 -10.96 0.06
C LEU A 199 -24.36 -12.20 -0.76
N SER A 200 -23.37 -12.99 -0.34
CA SER A 200 -22.89 -14.20 -1.04
C SER A 200 -22.54 -13.97 -2.53
N ILE A 201 -22.09 -12.76 -2.87
CA ILE A 201 -21.68 -12.45 -4.22
C ILE A 201 -20.38 -13.17 -4.55
N ASN A 202 -20.38 -13.87 -5.68
CA ASN A 202 -19.24 -14.67 -6.16
C ASN A 202 -17.96 -13.79 -6.25
N MET A 203 -16.83 -14.37 -5.85
CA MET A 203 -15.52 -13.70 -5.84
C MET A 203 -15.15 -13.11 -7.21
N ASN A 204 -15.50 -13.77 -8.30
CA ASN A 204 -15.26 -13.27 -9.65
C ASN A 204 -16.02 -11.95 -9.91
N MET A 205 -17.26 -11.84 -9.42
CA MET A 205 -18.07 -10.64 -9.51
C MET A 205 -17.52 -9.51 -8.63
N GLN A 206 -16.91 -9.85 -7.49
CA GLN A 206 -16.23 -8.85 -6.65
C GLN A 206 -15.04 -8.21 -7.37
N TYR A 207 -14.29 -8.95 -8.21
CA TYR A 207 -13.24 -8.35 -9.06
C TYR A 207 -13.82 -7.38 -10.10
N VAL A 208 -14.95 -7.68 -10.71
CA VAL A 208 -15.64 -6.76 -11.64
C VAL A 208 -16.05 -5.49 -10.91
N ILE A 209 -16.68 -5.62 -9.75
CA ILE A 209 -17.11 -4.48 -8.93
C ILE A 209 -15.90 -3.63 -8.51
N LYS A 210 -14.80 -4.27 -8.08
CA LYS A 210 -13.55 -3.60 -7.74
C LYS A 210 -13.02 -2.77 -8.93
N GLY A 211 -12.94 -3.37 -10.10
CA GLY A 211 -12.50 -2.68 -11.32
C GLY A 211 -13.38 -1.47 -11.66
N LEU A 212 -14.71 -1.61 -11.56
CA LEU A 212 -15.66 -0.51 -11.78
C LEU A 212 -15.48 0.62 -10.77
N ILE A 213 -15.29 0.29 -9.47
CA ILE A 213 -15.04 1.29 -8.43
C ILE A 213 -13.79 2.11 -8.75
N ILE A 214 -12.69 1.44 -9.11
CA ILE A 214 -11.43 2.11 -9.47
C ILE A 214 -11.65 3.03 -10.68
N LEU A 215 -12.28 2.51 -11.74
CA LEU A 215 -12.51 3.25 -12.98
C LEU A 215 -13.35 4.50 -12.74
N VAL A 216 -14.46 4.37 -12.01
CA VAL A 216 -15.36 5.49 -11.70
C VAL A 216 -14.65 6.51 -10.80
N ALA A 217 -13.93 6.05 -9.78
CA ALA A 217 -13.20 6.93 -8.87
C ALA A 217 -12.11 7.73 -9.60
N CYS A 218 -11.32 7.07 -10.47
CA CYS A 218 -10.31 7.73 -11.30
C CYS A 218 -10.94 8.72 -12.30
N ALA A 219 -12.06 8.37 -12.93
CA ALA A 219 -12.75 9.25 -13.87
C ALA A 219 -13.26 10.53 -13.17
N ILE A 220 -13.80 10.40 -11.95
CA ILE A 220 -14.24 11.55 -11.15
C ILE A 220 -13.06 12.44 -10.75
N ASP A 221 -11.92 11.86 -10.34
CA ASP A 221 -10.74 12.65 -9.99
C ASP A 221 -10.18 13.39 -11.19
N MET A 222 -10.03 12.73 -12.33
CA MET A 222 -9.54 13.35 -13.58
C MET A 222 -10.46 14.45 -14.07
N ARG A 223 -11.78 14.32 -13.93
CA ARG A 223 -12.75 15.35 -14.34
C ARG A 223 -12.51 16.69 -13.64
N LYS A 224 -12.07 16.69 -12.38
CA LYS A 224 -11.76 17.94 -11.63
C LYS A 224 -10.63 18.76 -12.29
N TYR A 225 -9.74 18.11 -13.02
CA TYR A 225 -8.62 18.76 -13.70
C TYR A 225 -8.99 19.22 -15.12
N LEU A 226 -9.91 18.52 -15.79
CA LEU A 226 -10.39 18.92 -17.12
C LEU A 226 -11.26 20.19 -17.07
N VAL A 227 -12.04 20.37 -16.02
CA VAL A 227 -12.92 21.56 -15.84
C VAL A 227 -12.12 22.83 -15.49
N ARG A 228 -10.85 22.70 -15.06
CA ARG A 228 -9.99 23.85 -14.70
C ARG A 228 -9.14 24.39 -15.86
N LYS A 229 -9.24 23.84 -17.06
CA LYS A 229 -8.70 24.38 -18.31
C LYS A 229 -9.77 25.16 -19.04
#